data_a2cab63edfe04c9eb4ebe9b981915d8f
#
_entry.id   a2cab63edfe04c9eb4ebe9b981915d8f
#
_cell.length_a   1.000
_cell.length_b   1.000
_cell.length_c   1.000
_cell.angle_alpha   90.00
_cell.angle_beta   90.00
_cell.angle_gamma   90.00
#
_symmetry.space_group_name_H-M   'P 1'
#
loop_
_entity.id
_entity.type
_entity.pdbx_description
1 polymer ?
#
loop_
_entity_poly.entity_id
_entity_poly.type
_entity_poly.pdbx_seq_one_letter_code
_entity_poly.pdbx_strand_id
1 'polypeptide(L)'
;KAAATLPVQDGAFAGTLTIPSPELWYPNGLGEQPLYDVTLTLRNGETVLDERTMRQGIRHFEMIQNEDAPTGALPYTIIMNGERVYMKGVNITPMDHIYGDIPAEQVSYQLHQAKRLNVNIVRVWGGGVIETETFYRLCDELGLLVWQEFIQSSSGVDNIPSELPHFLTLLRQSAVHALKVKRNHTSLVIWSGGNELMDENRKPVTLENKNITMLADLVRTLDPARMFVPTSPSGPEAHISRTPDRSHDVHGWWQYQGNGRQYSYFGDTDSLLHSEFGCDGMSSMQTVARTLSKCPTKPERMKDNDLWRFHGDWWCTYDREEAMFGHVEDIRRYIRLSQWMQAEGLRFILESNQRRKWHNSGSIIWQLSEPWPNLSCTSIVDYYGHEKQAYYWTKDAFAPLHPTLDYRRLDYAAGTAVELPLTVLTDSGIAGDAEVAWSVRGLDGATYAEETRTAHLAAAAG
;
A
#
# COMPACT_ATOMS: atom_id res chain seq x y z
N LYS A 1 7.61 -12.39 -32.97
CA LYS A 1 8.97 -11.82 -32.81
C LYS A 1 9.11 -10.59 -33.68
N ALA A 2 9.66 -9.50 -33.14
CA ALA A 2 10.08 -8.32 -33.91
C ALA A 2 11.59 -8.14 -33.72
N ALA A 3 12.29 -7.67 -34.76
CA ALA A 3 13.72 -7.39 -34.71
C ALA A 3 14.03 -6.17 -35.59
N ALA A 4 15.01 -5.39 -35.17
CA ALA A 4 15.56 -4.30 -35.96
C ALA A 4 17.08 -4.24 -35.79
N THR A 5 17.77 -3.81 -36.84
CA THR A 5 19.20 -3.49 -36.78
C THR A 5 19.34 -1.98 -36.86
N LEU A 6 20.01 -1.38 -35.89
CA LEU A 6 20.16 0.05 -35.74
C LEU A 6 21.64 0.42 -35.77
N PRO A 7 22.06 1.46 -36.54
CA PRO A 7 23.44 1.93 -36.50
C PRO A 7 23.73 2.62 -35.17
N VAL A 8 24.91 2.40 -34.63
CA VAL A 8 25.42 3.16 -33.48
C VAL A 8 26.13 4.42 -34.05
N GLN A 9 25.68 5.60 -33.62
CA GLN A 9 26.25 6.89 -33.99
C GLN A 9 26.61 7.66 -32.72
N ASP A 10 27.82 8.16 -32.62
CA ASP A 10 28.33 8.90 -31.45
C ASP A 10 28.14 8.16 -30.12
N GLY A 11 28.29 6.82 -30.13
CA GLY A 11 28.13 5.97 -28.94
C GLY A 11 26.68 5.71 -28.51
N ALA A 12 25.69 6.11 -29.31
CA ALA A 12 24.27 5.93 -29.02
C ALA A 12 23.52 5.30 -30.22
N PHE A 13 22.40 4.68 -29.93
CA PHE A 13 21.42 4.27 -30.93
C PHE A 13 20.00 4.54 -30.41
N ALA A 14 19.07 4.76 -31.32
CA ALA A 14 17.66 4.90 -31.04
C ALA A 14 16.82 4.27 -32.15
N GLY A 15 15.71 3.64 -31.78
CA GLY A 15 14.81 3.04 -32.77
C GLY A 15 13.52 2.57 -32.11
N THR A 16 12.54 2.22 -32.95
CA THR A 16 11.24 1.74 -32.52
C THR A 16 11.01 0.33 -33.05
N LEU A 17 10.55 -0.56 -32.19
CA LEU A 17 10.02 -1.87 -32.55
C LEU A 17 8.51 -1.85 -32.44
N THR A 18 7.80 -2.26 -33.48
CA THR A 18 6.34 -2.41 -33.45
C THR A 18 6.01 -3.88 -33.24
N ILE A 19 5.22 -4.16 -32.22
CA ILE A 19 4.65 -5.49 -31.95
C ILE A 19 3.17 -5.39 -32.26
N PRO A 20 2.69 -6.02 -33.35
CA PRO A 20 1.27 -6.01 -33.69
C PRO A 20 0.49 -6.87 -32.70
N SER A 21 -0.64 -6.36 -32.19
CA SER A 21 -1.54 -7.04 -31.23
C SER A 21 -0.80 -7.67 -30.04
N PRO A 22 -0.11 -6.87 -29.23
CA PRO A 22 0.61 -7.40 -28.08
C PRO A 22 -0.37 -7.93 -27.01
N GLU A 23 0.06 -8.94 -26.29
CA GLU A 23 -0.58 -9.30 -25.02
C GLU A 23 -0.24 -8.21 -24.00
N LEU A 24 -1.27 -7.63 -23.35
CA LEU A 24 -1.11 -6.53 -22.44
C LEU A 24 -0.87 -7.05 -21.01
N TRP A 25 0.04 -6.38 -20.33
CA TRP A 25 0.34 -6.62 -18.92
C TRP A 25 -0.68 -5.90 -18.03
N TYR A 26 -1.22 -6.59 -17.02
CA TYR A 26 -2.16 -6.06 -16.06
C TYR A 26 -1.66 -6.21 -14.62
N PRO A 27 -2.09 -5.33 -13.69
CA PRO A 27 -1.82 -5.54 -12.28
C PRO A 27 -2.59 -6.73 -11.72
N ASN A 28 -2.12 -7.24 -10.58
CA ASN A 28 -2.72 -8.38 -9.88
C ASN A 28 -4.23 -8.16 -9.67
N GLY A 29 -5.03 -9.16 -10.01
CA GLY A 29 -6.49 -9.13 -9.90
C GLY A 29 -7.23 -8.58 -11.12
N LEU A 30 -6.55 -7.97 -12.12
CA LEU A 30 -7.19 -7.45 -13.33
C LEU A 30 -6.85 -8.21 -14.62
N GLY A 31 -5.84 -9.04 -14.60
CA GLY A 31 -5.44 -9.84 -15.76
C GLY A 31 -4.09 -10.49 -15.58
N GLU A 32 -3.53 -10.96 -16.70
CA GLU A 32 -2.25 -11.67 -16.73
C GLU A 32 -1.06 -10.72 -16.83
N GLN A 33 0.15 -11.22 -16.54
CA GLN A 33 1.40 -10.47 -16.54
C GLN A 33 2.37 -10.94 -17.63
N PRO A 34 2.01 -10.88 -18.93
CA PRO A 34 2.92 -11.29 -19.99
C PRO A 34 4.14 -10.37 -20.07
N LEU A 35 5.33 -10.97 -20.08
CA LEU A 35 6.60 -10.27 -20.20
C LEU A 35 7.34 -10.76 -21.43
N TYR A 36 7.70 -9.84 -22.31
CA TYR A 36 8.45 -10.10 -23.53
C TYR A 36 9.96 -10.06 -23.25
N ASP A 37 10.69 -11.07 -23.72
CA ASP A 37 12.14 -11.05 -23.68
C ASP A 37 12.67 -10.07 -24.76
N VAL A 38 13.41 -9.06 -24.33
CA VAL A 38 14.06 -8.06 -25.16
C VAL A 38 15.57 -8.26 -25.09
N THR A 39 16.17 -8.68 -26.20
CA THR A 39 17.63 -8.86 -26.30
C THR A 39 18.23 -7.75 -27.13
N LEU A 40 19.20 -7.04 -26.57
CA LEU A 40 20.02 -6.04 -27.23
C LEU A 40 21.40 -6.65 -27.48
N THR A 41 21.80 -6.79 -28.73
CA THR A 41 23.12 -7.33 -29.11
C THR A 41 23.93 -6.25 -29.79
N LEU A 42 25.04 -5.84 -29.20
CA LEU A 42 26.00 -4.91 -29.83
C LEU A 42 27.00 -5.71 -30.68
N ARG A 43 27.15 -5.32 -31.96
CA ARG A 43 28.02 -6.01 -32.90
C ARG A 43 28.98 -5.06 -33.60
N ASN A 44 30.15 -5.60 -33.96
CA ASN A 44 31.04 -5.00 -34.94
C ASN A 44 31.19 -6.00 -36.10
N GLY A 45 30.50 -5.74 -37.21
CA GLY A 45 30.31 -6.75 -38.26
C GLY A 45 29.63 -8.00 -37.72
N GLU A 46 30.27 -9.15 -37.86
CA GLU A 46 29.75 -10.43 -37.35
C GLU A 46 30.11 -10.69 -35.89
N THR A 47 31.02 -9.92 -35.29
CA THR A 47 31.49 -10.11 -33.93
C THR A 47 30.51 -9.49 -32.92
N VAL A 48 30.01 -10.29 -31.98
CA VAL A 48 29.23 -9.80 -30.82
C VAL A 48 30.19 -9.19 -29.80
N LEU A 49 29.98 -7.93 -29.45
CA LEU A 49 30.77 -7.18 -28.49
C LEU A 49 30.15 -7.22 -27.10
N ASP A 50 28.81 -7.10 -26.99
CA ASP A 50 28.04 -7.18 -25.76
C ASP A 50 26.61 -7.64 -26.07
N GLU A 51 25.98 -8.25 -25.09
CA GLU A 51 24.60 -8.68 -25.16
C GLU A 51 23.90 -8.43 -23.82
N ARG A 52 22.68 -7.86 -23.87
CA ARG A 52 21.83 -7.61 -22.72
C ARG A 52 20.44 -8.13 -22.97
N THR A 53 19.91 -8.90 -22.04
CA THR A 53 18.52 -9.37 -22.07
C THR A 53 17.77 -8.76 -20.91
N MET A 54 16.57 -8.27 -21.17
CA MET A 54 15.62 -7.77 -20.17
C MET A 54 14.22 -8.29 -20.49
N ARG A 55 13.33 -8.24 -19.52
CA ARG A 55 11.91 -8.59 -19.70
C ARG A 55 11.07 -7.33 -19.62
N GLN A 56 10.11 -7.16 -20.52
CA GLN A 56 9.29 -5.98 -20.63
C GLN A 56 7.83 -6.33 -20.84
N GLY A 57 6.95 -5.87 -19.96
CA GLY A 57 5.50 -5.88 -20.18
C GLY A 57 5.06 -4.69 -21.04
N ILE A 58 4.01 -4.90 -21.81
CA ILE A 58 3.39 -3.84 -22.62
C ILE A 58 2.09 -3.44 -21.96
N ARG A 59 1.95 -2.17 -21.64
CA ARG A 59 0.76 -1.59 -21.02
C ARG A 59 0.56 -0.13 -21.41
N HIS A 60 -0.67 0.35 -21.35
CA HIS A 60 -1.00 1.77 -21.30
C HIS A 60 -1.29 2.15 -19.85
N PHE A 61 -0.74 3.28 -19.40
CA PHE A 61 -0.91 3.79 -18.04
C PHE A 61 -1.16 5.28 -18.07
N GLU A 62 -2.16 5.70 -17.33
CA GLU A 62 -2.43 7.12 -17.08
C GLU A 62 -3.04 7.31 -15.69
N MET A 63 -2.97 8.53 -15.19
CA MET A 63 -3.63 8.96 -13.96
C MET A 63 -4.66 10.02 -14.30
N ILE A 64 -5.88 9.84 -13.84
CA ILE A 64 -6.98 10.77 -14.03
C ILE A 64 -7.50 11.33 -12.72
N GLN A 65 -8.26 12.41 -12.77
CA GLN A 65 -8.91 12.96 -11.59
C GLN A 65 -9.93 11.96 -11.02
N ASN A 66 -10.02 11.94 -9.68
CA ASN A 66 -11.07 11.24 -8.99
C ASN A 66 -12.45 11.85 -9.32
N GLU A 67 -13.51 11.07 -9.16
CA GLU A 67 -14.86 11.61 -9.25
C GLU A 67 -15.07 12.67 -8.15
N ASP A 68 -15.69 13.78 -8.51
CA ASP A 68 -15.97 14.92 -7.61
C ASP A 68 -14.72 15.48 -6.90
N ALA A 69 -13.53 15.32 -7.51
CA ALA A 69 -12.30 15.84 -6.94
C ALA A 69 -12.33 17.38 -6.85
N PRO A 70 -11.91 17.97 -5.72
CA PRO A 70 -11.84 19.41 -5.58
C PRO A 70 -10.79 20.03 -6.51
N THR A 71 -10.99 21.29 -6.87
CA THR A 71 -10.04 22.03 -7.72
C THR A 71 -8.64 22.04 -7.12
N GLY A 72 -7.64 21.67 -7.92
CA GLY A 72 -6.24 21.63 -7.51
C GLY A 72 -5.79 20.31 -6.89
N ALA A 73 -6.67 19.32 -6.74
CA ALA A 73 -6.25 17.96 -6.38
C ALA A 73 -5.37 17.34 -7.48
N LEU A 74 -4.40 16.53 -7.08
CA LEU A 74 -3.67 15.68 -8.02
C LEU A 74 -4.57 14.54 -8.52
N PRO A 75 -4.32 13.98 -9.70
CA PRO A 75 -5.05 12.83 -10.21
C PRO A 75 -4.59 11.56 -9.48
N TYR A 76 -5.49 10.90 -8.73
CA TYR A 76 -5.15 9.67 -8.00
C TYR A 76 -5.83 8.42 -8.54
N THR A 77 -6.65 8.51 -9.58
CA THR A 77 -7.27 7.33 -10.20
C THR A 77 -6.38 6.76 -11.29
N ILE A 78 -5.93 5.53 -11.11
CA ILE A 78 -5.14 4.79 -12.12
C ILE A 78 -6.07 4.27 -13.21
N ILE A 79 -5.69 4.50 -14.47
CA ILE A 79 -6.22 3.79 -15.63
C ILE A 79 -5.10 2.88 -16.18
N MET A 80 -5.40 1.60 -16.30
CA MET A 80 -4.49 0.61 -16.88
C MET A 80 -5.18 -0.09 -18.06
N ASN A 81 -4.64 0.10 -19.26
CA ASN A 81 -5.19 -0.45 -20.50
C ASN A 81 -6.68 -0.11 -20.73
N GLY A 82 -7.12 1.08 -20.28
CA GLY A 82 -8.50 1.54 -20.36
C GLY A 82 -9.38 1.18 -19.17
N GLU A 83 -8.90 0.40 -18.21
CA GLU A 83 -9.65 -0.02 -17.02
C GLU A 83 -9.25 0.78 -15.78
N ARG A 84 -10.23 1.22 -14.98
CA ARG A 84 -9.97 1.85 -13.68
C ARG A 84 -9.40 0.84 -12.69
N VAL A 85 -8.35 1.21 -11.98
CA VAL A 85 -7.72 0.39 -10.95
C VAL A 85 -7.89 1.05 -9.59
N TYR A 86 -8.67 0.42 -8.69
CA TYR A 86 -8.66 0.80 -7.30
C TYR A 86 -7.36 0.31 -6.65
N MET A 87 -6.59 1.21 -6.06
CA MET A 87 -5.32 0.87 -5.40
C MET A 87 -5.58 0.10 -4.10
N LYS A 88 -5.34 -1.20 -4.13
CA LYS A 88 -5.35 -2.11 -2.99
C LYS A 88 -3.91 -2.32 -2.57
N GLY A 89 -3.43 -1.57 -1.59
CA GLY A 89 -2.00 -1.44 -1.35
C GLY A 89 -1.52 -1.77 0.05
N VAL A 90 -0.21 -1.97 0.12
CA VAL A 90 0.57 -2.04 1.35
C VAL A 90 1.84 -1.19 1.22
N ASN A 91 2.26 -0.56 2.31
CA ASN A 91 3.55 0.07 2.40
C ASN A 91 4.63 -1.00 2.62
N ILE A 92 5.76 -0.83 1.94
CA ILE A 92 6.97 -1.63 2.09
C ILE A 92 8.01 -0.78 2.82
N THR A 93 8.36 -1.19 4.02
CA THR A 93 9.58 -0.76 4.73
C THR A 93 10.71 -1.71 4.35
N PRO A 94 11.97 -1.40 4.65
CA PRO A 94 13.04 -2.38 4.50
C PRO A 94 12.66 -3.70 5.16
N MET A 95 12.93 -4.81 4.49
CA MET A 95 12.53 -6.16 4.94
C MET A 95 13.39 -6.71 6.07
N ASP A 96 14.49 -6.03 6.37
CA ASP A 96 15.38 -6.26 7.50
C ASP A 96 16.09 -4.94 7.87
N HIS A 97 16.64 -4.86 9.07
CA HIS A 97 17.43 -3.70 9.52
C HIS A 97 18.85 -3.68 8.93
N ILE A 98 19.31 -4.78 8.34
CA ILE A 98 20.58 -4.87 7.59
C ILE A 98 20.27 -4.88 6.11
N TYR A 99 20.05 -3.70 5.54
CA TYR A 99 19.54 -3.52 4.16
C TYR A 99 20.38 -4.18 3.07
N GLY A 100 21.69 -4.35 3.29
CA GLY A 100 22.60 -4.96 2.33
C GLY A 100 22.64 -6.49 2.33
N ASP A 101 21.96 -7.13 3.26
CA ASP A 101 21.99 -8.60 3.46
C ASP A 101 20.60 -9.25 3.40
N ILE A 102 19.70 -8.66 2.63
CA ILE A 102 18.34 -9.20 2.44
C ILE A 102 18.36 -10.26 1.34
N PRO A 103 18.12 -11.55 1.66
CA PRO A 103 18.12 -12.61 0.66
C PRO A 103 17.02 -12.46 -0.37
N ALA A 104 17.27 -12.84 -1.63
CA ALA A 104 16.28 -12.83 -2.70
C ALA A 104 15.02 -13.65 -2.37
N GLU A 105 15.20 -14.74 -1.62
CA GLU A 105 14.11 -15.60 -1.15
C GLU A 105 13.17 -14.86 -0.17
N GLN A 106 13.71 -14.01 0.70
CA GLN A 106 12.91 -13.20 1.62
C GLN A 106 12.09 -12.15 0.85
N VAL A 107 12.70 -11.47 -0.12
CA VAL A 107 12.02 -10.54 -1.02
C VAL A 107 10.89 -11.26 -1.76
N SER A 108 11.19 -12.43 -2.34
CA SER A 108 10.21 -13.25 -3.04
C SER A 108 9.06 -13.68 -2.13
N TYR A 109 9.36 -14.15 -0.93
CA TYR A 109 8.35 -14.59 0.03
C TYR A 109 7.37 -13.47 0.40
N GLN A 110 7.88 -12.29 0.75
CA GLN A 110 7.05 -11.14 1.14
C GLN A 110 6.20 -10.60 -0.03
N LEU A 111 6.75 -10.51 -1.24
CA LEU A 111 5.98 -10.06 -2.40
C LEU A 111 4.89 -11.09 -2.80
N HIS A 112 5.15 -12.39 -2.63
CA HIS A 112 4.12 -13.39 -2.80
C HIS A 112 3.03 -13.31 -1.72
N GLN A 113 3.39 -12.95 -0.47
CA GLN A 113 2.38 -12.66 0.56
C GLN A 113 1.50 -11.46 0.14
N ALA A 114 2.10 -10.37 -0.37
CA ALA A 114 1.35 -9.24 -0.90
C ALA A 114 0.40 -9.65 -2.04
N LYS A 115 0.89 -10.42 -3.02
CA LYS A 115 0.04 -10.94 -4.11
C LYS A 115 -1.15 -11.75 -3.59
N ARG A 116 -0.92 -12.69 -2.67
CA ARG A 116 -1.98 -13.54 -2.09
C ARG A 116 -3.00 -12.76 -1.26
N LEU A 117 -2.64 -11.55 -0.81
CA LEU A 117 -3.48 -10.60 -0.10
C LEU A 117 -4.45 -9.81 -1.01
N ASN A 118 -4.42 -10.07 -2.32
CA ASN A 118 -5.12 -9.31 -3.36
C ASN A 118 -4.58 -7.87 -3.52
N VAL A 119 -3.37 -7.60 -3.07
CA VAL A 119 -2.66 -6.34 -3.29
C VAL A 119 -2.30 -6.20 -4.77
N ASN A 120 -2.50 -5.01 -5.32
CA ASN A 120 -2.11 -4.65 -6.69
C ASN A 120 -1.08 -3.51 -6.75
N ILE A 121 -0.80 -2.86 -5.63
CA ILE A 121 0.22 -1.80 -5.54
C ILE A 121 1.01 -1.89 -4.23
N VAL A 122 2.30 -1.67 -4.32
CA VAL A 122 3.18 -1.52 -3.16
C VAL A 122 3.80 -0.11 -3.17
N ARG A 123 3.73 0.59 -2.04
CA ARG A 123 4.41 1.87 -1.85
C ARG A 123 5.71 1.63 -1.09
N VAL A 124 6.83 1.89 -1.75
CA VAL A 124 8.17 1.77 -1.16
C VAL A 124 8.49 3.05 -0.42
N TRP A 125 8.52 2.96 0.90
CA TRP A 125 8.67 4.08 1.82
C TRP A 125 10.02 4.79 1.71
N GLY A 126 9.99 6.14 1.69
CA GLY A 126 11.16 6.99 1.50
C GLY A 126 12.15 6.99 2.68
N GLY A 127 11.78 6.47 3.84
CA GLY A 127 12.68 6.22 4.96
C GLY A 127 13.54 4.95 4.82
N GLY A 128 13.39 4.22 3.73
CA GLY A 128 14.11 3.00 3.41
C GLY A 128 15.14 3.19 2.30
N VAL A 129 15.00 2.43 1.23
CA VAL A 129 15.94 2.36 0.10
C VAL A 129 15.21 2.45 -1.24
N ILE A 130 15.94 2.79 -2.30
CA ILE A 130 15.50 2.45 -3.68
C ILE A 130 15.66 0.95 -3.83
N GLU A 131 14.57 0.26 -4.07
CA GLU A 131 14.55 -1.20 -4.03
C GLU A 131 15.42 -1.87 -5.11
N THR A 132 15.77 -3.12 -4.85
CA THR A 132 16.71 -3.91 -5.66
C THR A 132 16.11 -4.30 -7.00
N GLU A 133 16.96 -4.75 -7.92
CA GLU A 133 16.53 -5.31 -9.20
C GLU A 133 15.63 -6.55 -9.02
N THR A 134 15.95 -7.39 -8.03
CA THR A 134 15.14 -8.56 -7.68
C THR A 134 13.72 -8.17 -7.26
N PHE A 135 13.58 -7.11 -6.46
CA PHE A 135 12.28 -6.60 -6.04
C PHE A 135 11.43 -6.18 -7.25
N TYR A 136 11.98 -5.32 -8.11
CA TYR A 136 11.24 -4.82 -9.28
C TYR A 136 10.89 -5.92 -10.29
N ARG A 137 11.83 -6.83 -10.58
CA ARG A 137 11.59 -7.97 -11.45
C ARG A 137 10.43 -8.84 -10.93
N LEU A 138 10.40 -9.10 -9.63
CA LEU A 138 9.31 -9.84 -9.01
C LEU A 138 7.99 -9.06 -9.06
N CYS A 139 7.99 -7.75 -8.86
CA CYS A 139 6.80 -6.92 -9.03
C CYS A 139 6.27 -6.98 -10.47
N ASP A 140 7.15 -6.94 -11.48
CA ASP A 140 6.77 -7.12 -12.90
C ASP A 140 6.12 -8.49 -13.15
N GLU A 141 6.65 -9.56 -12.55
CA GLU A 141 6.16 -10.94 -12.69
C GLU A 141 4.86 -11.19 -11.91
N LEU A 142 4.68 -10.51 -10.79
CA LEU A 142 3.54 -10.74 -9.89
C LEU A 142 2.35 -9.80 -10.13
N GLY A 143 2.52 -8.77 -10.96
CA GLY A 143 1.49 -7.76 -11.19
C GLY A 143 1.37 -6.74 -10.05
N LEU A 144 2.43 -6.49 -9.29
CA LEU A 144 2.42 -5.52 -8.22
C LEU A 144 2.91 -4.17 -8.76
N LEU A 145 2.02 -3.20 -8.89
CA LEU A 145 2.40 -1.83 -9.21
C LEU A 145 3.33 -1.29 -8.13
N VAL A 146 4.29 -0.44 -8.52
CA VAL A 146 5.26 0.15 -7.59
C VAL A 146 5.11 1.66 -7.56
N TRP A 147 4.89 2.20 -6.37
CA TRP A 147 5.07 3.59 -6.03
C TRP A 147 6.38 3.72 -5.25
N GLN A 148 7.40 4.29 -5.87
CA GLN A 148 8.72 4.44 -5.26
C GLN A 148 8.91 5.88 -4.78
N GLU A 149 9.20 6.05 -3.50
CA GLU A 149 9.65 7.33 -2.96
C GLU A 149 11.16 7.49 -3.09
N PHE A 150 11.63 8.71 -3.34
CA PHE A 150 13.05 9.03 -3.16
C PHE A 150 13.41 8.99 -1.68
N ILE A 151 14.70 8.78 -1.37
CA ILE A 151 15.20 8.49 -0.01
C ILE A 151 15.15 9.78 0.84
N GLN A 152 13.96 10.19 1.20
CA GLN A 152 13.65 11.28 2.11
C GLN A 152 12.42 10.90 2.94
N SER A 153 12.45 11.16 4.25
CA SER A 153 11.34 10.87 5.15
C SER A 153 11.36 11.82 6.33
N SER A 154 10.22 11.91 7.00
CA SER A 154 10.12 12.48 8.33
C SER A 154 11.13 11.81 9.27
N SER A 155 11.95 12.62 9.95
CA SER A 155 12.99 12.14 10.85
C SER A 155 12.58 12.20 12.33
N GLY A 156 11.36 12.70 12.61
CA GLY A 156 10.92 13.01 13.97
C GLY A 156 11.56 14.27 14.56
N VAL A 157 12.47 14.90 13.81
CA VAL A 157 13.16 16.16 14.20
C VAL A 157 12.69 17.29 13.30
N ASP A 158 12.83 17.12 11.98
CA ASP A 158 12.45 18.10 10.97
C ASP A 158 11.98 17.36 9.71
N ASN A 159 10.81 17.75 9.21
CA ASN A 159 10.23 17.16 8.00
C ASN A 159 10.41 18.06 6.77
N ILE A 160 11.12 19.19 6.90
CA ILE A 160 11.37 20.11 5.79
C ILE A 160 12.47 19.55 4.89
N PRO A 161 12.23 19.35 3.58
CA PRO A 161 13.26 18.85 2.68
C PRO A 161 14.46 19.78 2.63
N SER A 162 15.66 19.23 2.81
CA SER A 162 16.89 20.01 2.81
C SER A 162 17.16 20.66 1.45
N GLU A 163 17.48 21.95 1.46
CA GLU A 163 17.92 22.72 0.29
C GLU A 163 19.44 23.00 0.30
N LEU A 164 20.19 22.38 1.19
CA LEU A 164 21.65 22.55 1.27
C LEU A 164 22.31 22.06 -0.02
N PRO A 165 23.20 22.85 -0.66
CA PRO A 165 23.76 22.55 -1.99
C PRO A 165 24.44 21.18 -2.10
N HIS A 166 25.18 20.76 -1.05
CA HIS A 166 25.84 19.45 -1.04
C HIS A 166 24.83 18.30 -0.96
N PHE A 167 23.74 18.45 -0.19
CA PHE A 167 22.68 17.46 -0.10
C PHE A 167 21.93 17.34 -1.44
N LEU A 168 21.55 18.47 -2.04
CA LEU A 168 20.90 18.50 -3.36
C LEU A 168 21.76 17.84 -4.43
N THR A 169 23.10 18.01 -4.39
CA THR A 169 24.01 17.35 -5.30
C THR A 169 23.97 15.83 -5.17
N LEU A 170 24.04 15.31 -3.94
CA LEU A 170 23.98 13.87 -3.67
C LEU A 170 22.61 13.28 -4.03
N LEU A 171 21.54 13.95 -3.60
CA LEU A 171 20.17 13.53 -3.91
C LEU A 171 19.93 13.46 -5.42
N ARG A 172 20.38 14.49 -6.16
CA ARG A 172 20.32 14.52 -7.63
C ARG A 172 21.05 13.34 -8.27
N GLN A 173 22.27 13.04 -7.81
CA GLN A 173 23.04 11.90 -8.35
C GLN A 173 22.31 10.57 -8.09
N SER A 174 21.82 10.36 -6.88
CA SER A 174 21.06 9.18 -6.51
C SER A 174 19.75 9.06 -7.31
N ALA A 175 19.02 10.16 -7.46
CA ALA A 175 17.78 10.18 -8.23
C ALA A 175 18.00 9.91 -9.72
N VAL A 176 19.01 10.51 -10.35
CA VAL A 176 19.37 10.24 -11.75
C VAL A 176 19.73 8.78 -11.95
N HIS A 177 20.48 8.18 -11.03
CA HIS A 177 20.83 6.77 -11.12
C HIS A 177 19.56 5.90 -10.99
N ALA A 178 18.74 6.11 -9.96
CA ALA A 178 17.51 5.38 -9.74
C ALA A 178 16.57 5.43 -10.96
N LEU A 179 16.31 6.64 -11.48
CA LEU A 179 15.47 6.83 -12.66
C LEU A 179 15.98 6.05 -13.87
N LYS A 180 17.29 6.14 -14.17
CA LYS A 180 17.88 5.45 -15.32
C LYS A 180 17.80 3.93 -15.23
N VAL A 181 17.97 3.35 -14.02
CA VAL A 181 17.98 1.90 -13.86
C VAL A 181 16.60 1.31 -13.65
N LYS A 182 15.63 2.09 -13.11
CA LYS A 182 14.30 1.57 -12.75
C LYS A 182 13.18 1.89 -13.74
N ARG A 183 13.31 2.93 -14.56
CA ARG A 183 12.25 3.38 -15.50
C ARG A 183 11.80 2.32 -16.50
N ASN A 184 12.57 1.27 -16.74
CA ASN A 184 12.17 0.20 -17.66
C ASN A 184 11.25 -0.86 -17.01
N HIS A 185 11.10 -0.86 -15.69
CA HIS A 185 10.19 -1.80 -15.04
C HIS A 185 8.73 -1.49 -15.35
N THR A 186 8.01 -2.52 -15.76
CA THR A 186 6.59 -2.42 -16.11
C THR A 186 5.72 -2.08 -14.92
N SER A 187 6.08 -2.59 -13.74
CA SER A 187 5.38 -2.36 -12.49
C SER A 187 5.46 -0.93 -11.97
N LEU A 188 6.54 -0.19 -12.26
CA LEU A 188 6.75 1.17 -11.75
C LEU A 188 5.75 2.15 -12.38
N VAL A 189 5.00 2.87 -11.55
CA VAL A 189 3.94 3.81 -11.98
C VAL A 189 4.07 5.19 -11.37
N ILE A 190 4.54 5.32 -10.13
CA ILE A 190 4.62 6.57 -9.39
C ILE A 190 6.00 6.75 -8.79
N TRP A 191 6.56 7.94 -8.95
CA TRP A 191 7.67 8.46 -8.17
C TRP A 191 7.18 9.51 -7.20
N SER A 192 7.71 9.57 -5.97
CA SER A 192 7.44 10.69 -5.08
C SER A 192 8.69 11.25 -4.40
N GLY A 193 8.60 12.51 -4.01
CA GLY A 193 9.73 13.23 -3.39
C GLY A 193 10.18 12.63 -2.07
N GLY A 194 9.26 11.98 -1.34
CA GLY A 194 9.53 11.29 -0.09
C GLY A 194 8.31 11.21 0.82
N ASN A 195 8.52 10.65 2.02
CA ASN A 195 7.47 10.42 3.00
C ASN A 195 7.33 11.59 3.96
N GLU A 196 6.09 12.07 4.14
CA GLU A 196 5.69 13.06 5.15
C GLU A 196 6.56 14.34 5.15
N LEU A 197 6.99 14.76 3.97
CA LEU A 197 7.75 16.00 3.83
C LEU A 197 6.81 17.19 3.93
N MET A 198 7.16 18.14 4.78
CA MET A 198 6.34 19.29 5.15
C MET A 198 7.04 20.62 4.82
N ASP A 199 6.26 21.66 4.69
CA ASP A 199 6.74 23.04 4.70
C ASP A 199 6.91 23.59 6.13
N GLU A 200 7.29 24.83 6.25
CA GLU A 200 7.45 25.53 7.53
C GLU A 200 6.12 25.67 8.31
N ASN A 201 4.99 25.56 7.64
CA ASN A 201 3.64 25.62 8.22
C ASN A 201 3.08 24.25 8.57
N ARG A 202 3.88 23.20 8.48
CA ARG A 202 3.48 21.79 8.66
C ARG A 202 2.40 21.34 7.69
N LYS A 203 2.41 21.88 6.47
CA LYS A 203 1.58 21.40 5.36
C LYS A 203 2.43 20.53 4.44
N PRO A 204 1.85 19.56 3.75
CA PRO A 204 2.56 18.78 2.75
C PRO A 204 3.32 19.67 1.77
N VAL A 205 4.58 19.38 1.56
CA VAL A 205 5.45 20.16 0.67
C VAL A 205 4.95 20.09 -0.77
N THR A 206 5.11 21.21 -1.48
CA THR A 206 4.70 21.35 -2.89
C THR A 206 5.91 21.52 -3.81
N LEU A 207 5.64 21.74 -5.11
CA LEU A 207 6.67 22.08 -6.10
C LEU A 207 7.32 23.46 -5.90
N GLU A 208 6.95 24.22 -4.89
CA GLU A 208 7.61 25.49 -4.52
C GLU A 208 8.96 25.25 -3.82
N ASN A 209 9.14 24.09 -3.20
CA ASN A 209 10.40 23.70 -2.57
C ASN A 209 11.43 23.26 -3.62
N LYS A 210 12.66 23.81 -3.58
CA LYS A 210 13.70 23.55 -4.59
C LYS A 210 14.14 22.10 -4.68
N ASN A 211 14.17 21.40 -3.55
CA ASN A 211 14.49 19.97 -3.51
C ASN A 211 13.46 19.18 -4.33
N ILE A 212 12.19 19.42 -4.05
CA ILE A 212 11.07 18.74 -4.70
C ILE A 212 10.96 19.12 -6.19
N THR A 213 11.13 20.40 -6.52
CA THR A 213 11.16 20.84 -7.92
C THR A 213 12.27 20.16 -8.71
N MET A 214 13.46 20.05 -8.13
CA MET A 214 14.58 19.33 -8.75
C MET A 214 14.23 17.87 -9.06
N LEU A 215 13.60 17.17 -8.15
CA LEU A 215 13.17 15.77 -8.34
C LEU A 215 12.09 15.65 -9.41
N ALA A 216 11.10 16.54 -9.38
CA ALA A 216 10.03 16.60 -10.38
C ALA A 216 10.59 16.82 -11.79
N ASP A 217 11.56 17.74 -11.94
CA ASP A 217 12.22 18.02 -13.21
C ASP A 217 13.02 16.83 -13.73
N LEU A 218 13.68 16.09 -12.83
CA LEU A 218 14.38 14.87 -13.19
C LEU A 218 13.43 13.78 -13.67
N VAL A 219 12.31 13.55 -12.97
CA VAL A 219 11.28 12.58 -13.40
C VAL A 219 10.72 12.99 -14.75
N ARG A 220 10.29 14.24 -14.91
CA ARG A 220 9.76 14.75 -16.19
C ARG A 220 10.71 14.57 -17.35
N THR A 221 12.03 14.70 -17.11
CA THR A 221 13.06 14.60 -18.14
C THR A 221 13.46 13.16 -18.45
N LEU A 222 13.62 12.32 -17.43
CA LEU A 222 14.22 10.99 -17.55
C LEU A 222 13.19 9.86 -17.57
N ASP A 223 11.98 10.08 -17.03
CA ASP A 223 10.91 9.10 -16.95
C ASP A 223 9.51 9.75 -17.08
N PRO A 224 9.22 10.46 -18.19
CA PRO A 224 8.00 11.27 -18.36
C PRO A 224 6.70 10.46 -18.38
N ALA A 225 6.78 9.14 -18.48
CA ALA A 225 5.63 8.25 -18.52
C ALA A 225 5.10 7.89 -17.11
N ARG A 226 5.75 8.33 -16.02
CA ARG A 226 5.34 8.09 -14.65
C ARG A 226 4.85 9.38 -13.99
N MET A 227 3.89 9.23 -13.09
CA MET A 227 3.47 10.33 -12.27
C MET A 227 4.55 10.69 -11.24
N PHE A 228 4.66 11.98 -10.93
CA PHE A 228 5.43 12.47 -9.80
C PHE A 228 4.51 13.10 -8.76
N VAL A 229 4.64 12.65 -7.50
CA VAL A 229 3.94 13.20 -6.33
C VAL A 229 4.96 13.93 -5.45
N PRO A 230 4.73 15.20 -5.06
CA PRO A 230 5.71 15.98 -4.29
C PRO A 230 6.14 15.31 -2.99
N THR A 231 5.19 14.74 -2.27
CA THR A 231 5.35 13.98 -1.03
C THR A 231 4.11 13.12 -0.81
N SER A 232 4.17 12.07 -0.02
CA SER A 232 2.98 11.42 0.52
C SER A 232 2.98 11.59 2.05
N PRO A 233 1.92 12.18 2.63
CA PRO A 233 0.70 12.67 1.97
C PRO A 233 0.97 13.91 1.13
N SER A 234 0.18 14.10 0.07
CA SER A 234 0.33 15.27 -0.82
C SER A 234 -0.72 16.38 -0.59
N GLY A 235 -1.52 16.23 0.44
CA GLY A 235 -2.29 17.31 1.01
C GLY A 235 -3.70 17.54 0.46
N PRO A 236 -4.28 18.72 0.71
CA PRO A 236 -3.70 19.88 1.43
C PRO A 236 -3.52 19.67 2.94
N GLU A 237 -4.25 18.73 3.56
CA GLU A 237 -4.00 18.29 4.93
C GLU A 237 -3.18 17.00 4.93
N ALA A 238 -2.28 16.86 5.93
CA ALA A 238 -1.45 15.66 6.02
C ALA A 238 -2.24 14.44 6.54
N HIS A 239 -3.21 14.67 7.41
CA HIS A 239 -3.93 13.61 8.08
C HIS A 239 -5.39 13.54 7.63
N ILE A 240 -5.92 12.31 7.65
CA ILE A 240 -7.31 12.01 7.32
C ILE A 240 -8.28 12.90 8.11
N SER A 241 -9.29 13.44 7.44
CA SER A 241 -10.29 14.34 7.99
C SER A 241 -11.70 13.94 7.57
N ARG A 242 -12.71 14.45 8.28
CA ARG A 242 -14.12 14.40 7.88
C ARG A 242 -14.58 15.70 7.24
N THR A 243 -13.70 16.69 7.18
CA THR A 243 -14.01 17.96 6.52
C THR A 243 -13.95 17.77 5.02
N PRO A 244 -15.02 18.03 4.27
CA PRO A 244 -15.02 17.90 2.81
C PRO A 244 -13.90 18.68 2.14
N ASP A 245 -13.39 18.16 1.04
CA ASP A 245 -12.36 18.79 0.19
C ASP A 245 -11.01 19.06 0.87
N ARG A 246 -10.74 18.47 2.04
CA ARG A 246 -9.50 18.68 2.78
C ARG A 246 -8.53 17.49 2.71
N SER A 247 -9.02 16.34 2.34
CA SER A 247 -8.26 15.08 2.36
C SER A 247 -8.03 14.56 0.94
N HIS A 248 -7.05 15.11 0.22
CA HIS A 248 -6.73 14.58 -1.10
C HIS A 248 -5.97 13.27 -0.98
N ASP A 249 -4.66 13.29 -0.76
CA ASP A 249 -3.84 12.16 -0.34
C ASP A 249 -3.44 12.37 1.13
N VAL A 250 -3.78 11.44 2.00
CA VAL A 250 -3.69 11.61 3.45
C VAL A 250 -3.13 10.38 4.14
N HIS A 251 -2.58 10.62 5.34
CA HIS A 251 -2.10 9.60 6.28
C HIS A 251 -2.95 9.53 7.55
N GLY A 252 -2.85 8.41 8.25
CA GLY A 252 -3.37 8.18 9.59
C GLY A 252 -4.81 7.66 9.64
N TRP A 253 -5.24 7.16 10.75
CA TRP A 253 -4.52 6.94 11.99
C TRP A 253 -3.85 5.56 11.98
N TRP A 254 -2.99 5.30 12.98
CA TRP A 254 -2.24 4.02 13.05
C TRP A 254 -2.61 3.18 14.27
N GLN A 255 -3.73 3.49 14.90
CA GLN A 255 -4.23 2.80 16.08
C GLN A 255 -5.74 2.62 15.99
N TYR A 256 -6.25 1.50 16.47
CA TYR A 256 -7.68 1.30 16.66
C TYR A 256 -8.24 2.34 17.63
N GLN A 257 -9.25 3.09 17.22
CA GLN A 257 -9.77 4.25 17.94
C GLN A 257 -10.86 3.91 18.98
N GLY A 258 -11.12 2.63 19.24
CA GLY A 258 -12.18 2.16 20.15
C GLY A 258 -13.56 2.10 19.50
N ASN A 259 -14.48 1.40 20.15
CA ASN A 259 -15.76 0.99 19.59
C ASN A 259 -16.58 2.16 18.99
N GLY A 260 -16.76 3.27 19.64
CA GLY A 260 -17.56 4.37 19.08
C GLY A 260 -16.80 5.16 17.99
N ARG A 261 -15.57 5.55 18.29
CA ARG A 261 -14.80 6.49 17.46
C ARG A 261 -14.29 5.87 16.15
N GLN A 262 -13.85 4.61 16.18
CA GLN A 262 -13.36 3.92 14.96
C GLN A 262 -14.37 4.04 13.83
N TYR A 263 -15.60 3.64 14.10
CA TYR A 263 -16.65 3.50 13.09
C TYR A 263 -17.28 4.84 12.69
N SER A 264 -17.56 5.69 13.67
CA SER A 264 -18.13 7.02 13.40
C SER A 264 -17.16 7.95 12.70
N TYR A 265 -15.84 7.78 12.94
CA TYR A 265 -14.84 8.62 12.28
C TYR A 265 -14.58 8.15 10.85
N PHE A 266 -14.13 6.91 10.67
CA PHE A 266 -13.75 6.40 9.36
C PHE A 266 -14.94 6.16 8.42
N GLY A 267 -16.15 6.00 8.95
CA GLY A 267 -17.37 5.96 8.15
C GLY A 267 -17.70 7.28 7.45
N ASP A 268 -17.20 8.41 7.98
CA ASP A 268 -17.53 9.76 7.51
C ASP A 268 -16.29 10.53 6.97
N THR A 269 -15.15 9.87 6.78
CA THR A 269 -13.97 10.51 6.19
C THR A 269 -14.17 10.80 4.71
N ASP A 270 -13.48 11.85 4.25
CA ASP A 270 -13.52 12.30 2.86
C ASP A 270 -12.09 12.36 2.31
N SER A 271 -11.64 11.31 1.62
CA SER A 271 -10.31 11.24 1.02
C SER A 271 -10.35 10.71 -0.39
N LEU A 272 -9.55 11.33 -1.28
CA LEU A 272 -9.38 10.86 -2.65
C LEU A 272 -8.43 9.64 -2.70
N LEU A 273 -7.44 9.63 -1.81
CA LEU A 273 -6.48 8.55 -1.61
C LEU A 273 -6.09 8.47 -0.13
N HIS A 274 -6.07 7.28 0.43
CA HIS A 274 -5.57 7.02 1.78
C HIS A 274 -4.28 6.21 1.67
N SER A 275 -3.16 6.91 1.46
CA SER A 275 -1.88 6.29 1.08
C SER A 275 -1.10 5.72 2.25
N GLU A 276 -1.50 6.06 3.49
CA GLU A 276 -0.94 5.43 4.67
C GLU A 276 -1.91 5.46 5.85
N PHE A 277 -2.17 4.30 6.43
CA PHE A 277 -2.91 4.14 7.68
C PHE A 277 -2.67 2.74 8.24
N GLY A 278 -2.91 2.56 9.53
CA GLY A 278 -2.69 1.28 10.17
C GLY A 278 -3.54 1.07 11.41
N CYS A 279 -3.42 -0.10 11.95
CA CYS A 279 -3.78 -0.42 13.33
C CYS A 279 -2.68 -1.31 13.88
N ASP A 280 -2.23 -1.04 15.09
CA ASP A 280 -1.22 -1.87 15.74
C ASP A 280 -1.82 -3.15 16.34
N GLY A 281 -1.03 -4.21 16.34
CA GLY A 281 -1.39 -5.51 16.90
C GLY A 281 -0.15 -6.31 17.28
N MET A 282 -0.31 -7.17 18.30
CA MET A 282 0.75 -8.05 18.77
C MET A 282 1.22 -9.01 17.67
N SER A 283 2.50 -9.30 17.67
CA SER A 283 3.09 -10.37 16.88
C SER A 283 2.60 -11.74 17.32
N SER A 284 2.85 -12.77 16.50
CA SER A 284 2.48 -14.15 16.83
C SER A 284 3.16 -14.63 18.11
N MET A 285 2.59 -15.64 18.77
CA MET A 285 3.19 -16.22 19.96
C MET A 285 4.58 -16.82 19.67
N GLN A 286 4.81 -17.32 18.46
CA GLN A 286 6.09 -17.84 18.01
C GLN A 286 7.14 -16.73 17.95
N THR A 287 6.77 -15.60 17.39
CA THR A 287 7.63 -14.39 17.31
C THR A 287 7.95 -13.86 18.71
N VAL A 288 6.92 -13.69 19.55
CA VAL A 288 7.11 -13.24 20.96
C VAL A 288 8.08 -14.14 21.72
N ALA A 289 7.89 -15.46 21.64
CA ALA A 289 8.74 -16.42 22.34
C ALA A 289 10.20 -16.42 21.80
N ARG A 290 10.37 -16.21 20.49
CA ARG A 290 11.69 -16.14 19.85
C ARG A 290 12.43 -14.85 20.19
N THR A 291 11.71 -13.72 20.18
CA THR A 291 12.26 -12.38 20.44
C THR A 291 12.69 -12.20 21.90
N LEU A 292 11.89 -12.66 22.84
CA LEU A 292 12.14 -12.47 24.28
C LEU A 292 13.07 -13.51 24.90
N SER A 293 13.53 -14.52 24.16
CA SER A 293 14.35 -15.64 24.63
C SER A 293 13.67 -16.51 25.69
N LYS A 294 12.63 -16.02 26.36
CA LYS A 294 11.80 -16.72 27.32
C LYS A 294 10.34 -16.43 27.00
N CYS A 295 9.56 -17.49 26.83
CA CYS A 295 8.15 -17.38 26.53
C CYS A 295 7.39 -16.74 27.71
N PRO A 296 6.80 -15.54 27.55
CA PRO A 296 6.02 -14.94 28.62
C PRO A 296 4.69 -15.68 28.80
N THR A 297 4.20 -15.70 30.01
CA THR A 297 2.88 -16.28 30.35
C THR A 297 1.80 -15.20 30.50
N LYS A 298 2.22 -13.97 30.79
CA LYS A 298 1.35 -12.80 30.99
C LYS A 298 1.76 -11.66 30.06
N PRO A 299 0.81 -10.82 29.65
CA PRO A 299 1.14 -9.58 28.97
C PRO A 299 1.77 -8.58 29.94
N GLU A 300 2.60 -7.69 29.41
CA GLU A 300 3.19 -6.59 30.17
C GLU A 300 2.98 -5.27 29.43
N ARG A 301 2.87 -4.18 30.22
CA ARG A 301 2.92 -2.84 29.63
C ARG A 301 4.34 -2.53 29.20
N MET A 302 4.52 -2.10 27.97
CA MET A 302 5.87 -1.78 27.44
C MET A 302 6.58 -0.70 28.25
N LYS A 303 5.84 0.28 28.81
CA LYS A 303 6.41 1.32 29.68
C LYS A 303 6.96 0.79 31.01
N ASP A 304 6.52 -0.38 31.45
CA ASP A 304 6.89 -0.99 32.73
C ASP A 304 7.94 -2.11 32.58
N ASN A 305 8.32 -2.43 31.35
CA ASN A 305 9.31 -3.46 31.03
C ASN A 305 10.23 -3.02 29.88
N ASP A 306 11.51 -2.78 30.18
CA ASP A 306 12.49 -2.27 29.24
C ASP A 306 12.72 -3.19 28.03
N LEU A 307 12.67 -4.51 28.22
CA LEU A 307 12.83 -5.46 27.13
C LEU A 307 11.62 -5.41 26.18
N TRP A 308 10.41 -5.33 26.72
CA TRP A 308 9.20 -5.17 25.91
C TRP A 308 9.21 -3.83 25.19
N ARG A 309 9.61 -2.75 25.85
CA ARG A 309 9.71 -1.42 25.26
C ARG A 309 10.72 -1.37 24.13
N PHE A 310 11.86 -2.03 24.25
CA PHE A 310 12.87 -2.15 23.19
C PHE A 310 12.32 -2.80 21.91
N HIS A 311 11.28 -3.63 22.05
CA HIS A 311 10.61 -4.33 20.96
C HIS A 311 9.20 -3.80 20.68
N GLY A 312 8.91 -2.50 20.88
CA GLY A 312 7.58 -2.02 20.46
C GLY A 312 6.97 -0.84 21.20
N ASP A 313 7.75 0.07 21.74
CA ASP A 313 7.31 1.20 22.59
C ASP A 313 6.14 2.02 21.98
N TRP A 314 6.21 2.33 20.69
CA TRP A 314 5.21 3.13 19.99
C TRP A 314 3.87 2.41 19.79
N TRP A 315 3.88 1.10 19.73
CA TRP A 315 2.76 0.28 19.28
C TRP A 315 2.22 -0.60 20.41
N CYS A 316 2.07 -0.02 21.60
CA CYS A 316 1.54 -0.74 22.77
C CYS A 316 0.01 -0.75 22.73
N THR A 317 -0.58 -1.95 22.65
CA THR A 317 -2.04 -2.14 22.65
C THR A 317 -2.64 -2.34 24.04
N TYR A 318 -1.83 -2.51 25.10
CA TYR A 318 -2.24 -2.97 26.42
C TYR A 318 -3.42 -2.17 27.01
N ASP A 319 -3.26 -0.84 27.14
CA ASP A 319 -4.28 -0.02 27.79
C ASP A 319 -5.60 0.06 26.98
N ARG A 320 -5.52 -0.01 25.65
CA ARG A 320 -6.71 -0.04 24.77
C ARG A 320 -7.41 -1.38 24.81
N GLU A 321 -6.67 -2.46 24.92
CA GLU A 321 -7.20 -3.81 25.04
C GLU A 321 -7.90 -3.99 26.38
N GLU A 322 -7.27 -3.54 27.48
CA GLU A 322 -7.87 -3.55 28.82
C GLU A 322 -9.17 -2.72 28.87
N ALA A 323 -9.19 -1.56 28.21
CA ALA A 323 -10.39 -0.72 28.12
C ALA A 323 -11.53 -1.38 27.35
N MET A 324 -11.23 -2.21 26.35
CA MET A 324 -12.23 -2.86 25.50
C MET A 324 -12.72 -4.21 26.03
N PHE A 325 -11.81 -5.02 26.57
CA PHE A 325 -12.08 -6.43 26.90
C PHE A 325 -11.94 -6.74 28.40
N GLY A 326 -11.56 -5.74 29.21
CA GLY A 326 -11.22 -5.94 30.62
C GLY A 326 -9.80 -6.53 30.77
N HIS A 327 -9.45 -6.78 32.02
CA HIS A 327 -8.13 -7.30 32.37
C HIS A 327 -7.88 -8.71 31.83
N VAL A 328 -6.71 -8.89 31.17
CA VAL A 328 -6.30 -10.15 30.54
C VAL A 328 -4.97 -10.60 31.12
N GLU A 329 -4.95 -11.73 31.79
CA GLU A 329 -3.72 -12.30 32.37
C GLU A 329 -2.98 -13.30 31.47
N ASP A 330 -3.68 -13.95 30.55
CA ASP A 330 -3.10 -14.94 29.65
C ASP A 330 -2.54 -14.30 28.38
N ILE A 331 -1.26 -14.47 28.13
CA ILE A 331 -0.57 -13.87 26.96
C ILE A 331 -1.16 -14.31 25.63
N ARG A 332 -1.63 -15.56 25.49
CA ARG A 332 -2.18 -16.06 24.22
C ARG A 332 -3.54 -15.42 23.93
N ARG A 333 -4.35 -15.22 24.98
CA ARG A 333 -5.60 -14.50 24.88
C ARG A 333 -5.34 -13.04 24.53
N TYR A 334 -4.39 -12.39 25.19
CA TYR A 334 -3.96 -11.02 24.91
C TYR A 334 -3.54 -10.84 23.44
N ILE A 335 -2.69 -11.70 22.91
CA ILE A 335 -2.27 -11.64 21.49
C ILE A 335 -3.48 -11.75 20.55
N ARG A 336 -4.42 -12.67 20.82
CA ARG A 336 -5.62 -12.83 19.98
C ARG A 336 -6.51 -11.59 19.97
N LEU A 337 -6.72 -10.97 21.12
CA LEU A 337 -7.57 -9.78 21.28
C LEU A 337 -6.89 -8.55 20.62
N SER A 338 -5.59 -8.39 20.82
CA SER A 338 -4.79 -7.37 20.18
C SER A 338 -4.83 -7.47 18.64
N GLN A 339 -4.63 -8.68 18.10
CA GLN A 339 -4.72 -8.92 16.65
C GLN A 339 -6.15 -8.75 16.13
N TRP A 340 -7.16 -9.02 16.94
CA TRP A 340 -8.56 -8.77 16.56
C TRP A 340 -8.83 -7.27 16.42
N MET A 341 -8.35 -6.43 17.36
CA MET A 341 -8.48 -4.97 17.23
C MET A 341 -7.81 -4.45 15.97
N GLN A 342 -6.61 -4.97 15.65
CA GLN A 342 -5.91 -4.65 14.42
C GLN A 342 -6.74 -5.03 13.18
N ALA A 343 -7.22 -6.25 13.14
CA ALA A 343 -7.95 -6.81 12.00
C ALA A 343 -9.27 -6.07 11.76
N GLU A 344 -10.05 -5.85 12.81
CA GLU A 344 -11.34 -5.15 12.75
C GLU A 344 -11.16 -3.68 12.35
N GLY A 345 -10.18 -3.01 12.96
CA GLY A 345 -9.90 -1.62 12.64
C GLY A 345 -9.50 -1.42 11.17
N LEU A 346 -8.60 -2.25 10.64
CA LEU A 346 -8.17 -2.20 9.25
C LEU A 346 -9.31 -2.55 8.29
N ARG A 347 -10.03 -3.65 8.53
CA ARG A 347 -11.16 -4.05 7.68
C ARG A 347 -12.16 -2.91 7.52
N PHE A 348 -12.58 -2.28 8.62
CA PHE A 348 -13.56 -1.21 8.57
C PHE A 348 -13.08 -0.02 7.73
N ILE A 349 -11.80 0.40 7.87
CA ILE A 349 -11.21 1.50 7.08
C ILE A 349 -11.22 1.13 5.59
N LEU A 350 -10.74 -0.07 5.25
CA LEU A 350 -10.68 -0.56 3.88
C LEU A 350 -12.05 -0.59 3.20
N GLU A 351 -13.04 -1.16 3.89
CA GLU A 351 -14.41 -1.25 3.39
C GLU A 351 -15.05 0.16 3.25
N SER A 352 -14.84 1.05 4.24
CA SER A 352 -15.34 2.43 4.18
C SER A 352 -14.76 3.21 3.01
N ASN A 353 -13.46 3.10 2.75
CA ASN A 353 -12.82 3.73 1.61
C ASN A 353 -13.38 3.16 0.29
N GLN A 354 -13.50 1.86 0.18
CA GLN A 354 -14.00 1.20 -1.04
C GLN A 354 -15.48 1.51 -1.32
N ARG A 355 -16.32 1.73 -0.29
CA ARG A 355 -17.71 2.18 -0.51
C ARG A 355 -17.81 3.56 -1.19
N ARG A 356 -16.72 4.33 -1.18
CA ARG A 356 -16.61 5.66 -1.84
C ARG A 356 -15.86 5.62 -3.17
N LYS A 357 -15.72 4.45 -3.81
CA LYS A 357 -15.20 4.38 -5.19
C LYS A 357 -16.13 5.21 -6.11
N TRP A 358 -15.64 6.01 -6.96
CA TRP A 358 -14.30 6.43 -7.38
C TRP A 358 -13.94 7.83 -6.87
N HIS A 359 -14.69 8.35 -5.92
CA HIS A 359 -14.24 9.50 -5.15
C HIS A 359 -12.94 9.12 -4.42
N ASN A 360 -12.94 8.01 -3.69
CA ASN A 360 -11.72 7.40 -3.19
C ASN A 360 -11.16 6.37 -4.18
N SER A 361 -9.90 6.49 -4.56
CA SER A 361 -9.24 5.62 -5.55
C SER A 361 -8.22 4.67 -4.95
N GLY A 362 -8.05 4.64 -3.61
CA GLY A 362 -7.14 3.68 -3.03
C GLY A 362 -6.96 3.71 -1.53
N SER A 363 -6.49 2.59 -1.04
CA SER A 363 -6.16 2.34 0.37
C SER A 363 -4.83 1.58 0.44
N ILE A 364 -3.82 2.18 1.11
CA ILE A 364 -2.49 1.58 1.24
C ILE A 364 -2.14 1.45 2.73
N ILE A 365 -2.09 0.23 3.22
CA ILE A 365 -1.91 -0.07 4.65
C ILE A 365 -0.47 0.16 5.08
N TRP A 366 -0.25 0.80 6.19
CA TRP A 366 1.00 0.82 6.93
C TRP A 366 0.99 -0.28 7.99
N GLN A 367 1.66 -1.41 7.75
CA GLN A 367 2.52 -1.84 6.66
C GLN A 367 2.43 -3.36 6.45
N LEU A 368 3.05 -3.89 5.38
CA LEU A 368 3.05 -5.33 5.12
C LEU A 368 3.79 -6.09 6.22
N SER A 369 5.08 -5.81 6.37
CA SER A 369 6.00 -6.47 7.32
C SER A 369 6.86 -5.41 8.02
N GLU A 370 7.76 -5.83 8.87
CA GLU A 370 8.59 -4.95 9.70
C GLU A 370 10.07 -5.32 9.63
N PRO A 371 11.00 -4.34 9.71
CA PRO A 371 12.44 -4.60 9.62
C PRO A 371 13.07 -5.03 10.96
N TRP A 372 12.31 -5.06 12.04
CA TRP A 372 12.75 -5.33 13.41
C TRP A 372 11.76 -6.27 14.11
N PRO A 373 12.22 -7.21 14.95
CA PRO A 373 11.32 -8.16 15.63
C PRO A 373 10.54 -7.46 16.75
N ASN A 374 9.47 -6.74 16.39
CA ASN A 374 8.58 -6.10 17.35
C ASN A 374 7.67 -7.12 18.04
N LEU A 375 7.31 -6.83 19.29
CA LEU A 375 6.24 -7.55 20.00
C LEU A 375 4.86 -7.05 19.58
N SER A 376 4.76 -5.78 19.20
CA SER A 376 3.56 -5.17 18.64
C SER A 376 3.95 -4.17 17.58
N CYS A 377 3.25 -4.15 16.45
CA CYS A 377 3.47 -3.22 15.34
C CYS A 377 2.24 -3.13 14.47
N THR A 378 2.17 -2.11 13.64
CA THR A 378 1.14 -1.94 12.61
C THR A 378 1.26 -2.92 11.43
N SER A 379 2.37 -3.63 11.30
CA SER A 379 2.55 -4.68 10.29
C SER A 379 1.47 -5.75 10.37
N ILE A 380 1.01 -6.24 9.21
CA ILE A 380 0.03 -7.35 9.13
C ILE A 380 0.70 -8.71 9.00
N VAL A 381 2.01 -8.72 8.78
CA VAL A 381 2.90 -9.88 8.84
C VAL A 381 4.01 -9.51 9.82
N ASP A 382 4.32 -10.36 10.79
CA ASP A 382 5.38 -10.09 11.76
C ASP A 382 6.79 -10.31 11.16
N TYR A 383 7.83 -9.91 11.90
CA TYR A 383 9.22 -9.94 11.43
C TYR A 383 9.67 -11.32 10.91
N TYR A 384 9.19 -12.39 11.52
CA TYR A 384 9.54 -13.75 11.09
C TYR A 384 8.63 -14.33 9.99
N GLY A 385 7.75 -13.50 9.43
CA GLY A 385 6.90 -13.86 8.31
C GLY A 385 5.57 -14.51 8.69
N HIS A 386 5.18 -14.51 9.98
CA HIS A 386 3.88 -15.03 10.38
C HIS A 386 2.77 -14.03 10.12
N GLU A 387 1.74 -14.47 9.45
CA GLU A 387 0.55 -13.68 9.13
C GLU A 387 -0.31 -13.49 10.39
N LYS A 388 -0.64 -12.21 10.71
CA LYS A 388 -1.56 -11.87 11.81
C LYS A 388 -3.02 -12.02 11.35
N GLN A 389 -4.00 -11.94 12.26
CA GLN A 389 -5.42 -11.98 11.88
C GLN A 389 -5.76 -10.91 10.82
N ALA A 390 -5.16 -9.73 10.95
CA ALA A 390 -5.34 -8.62 10.02
C ALA A 390 -4.97 -8.95 8.56
N TYR A 391 -4.03 -9.87 8.33
CA TYR A 391 -3.69 -10.34 6.99
C TYR A 391 -4.91 -10.98 6.30
N TYR A 392 -5.59 -11.89 6.98
CA TYR A 392 -6.73 -12.62 6.40
C TYR A 392 -7.94 -11.70 6.22
N TRP A 393 -8.21 -10.82 7.17
CA TRP A 393 -9.32 -9.87 7.07
C TRP A 393 -9.10 -8.79 6.00
N THR A 394 -7.84 -8.38 5.79
CA THR A 394 -7.46 -7.52 4.67
C THR A 394 -7.63 -8.24 3.34
N LYS A 395 -7.24 -9.52 3.27
CA LYS A 395 -7.44 -10.34 2.06
C LYS A 395 -8.90 -10.40 1.66
N ASP A 396 -9.80 -10.60 2.63
CA ASP A 396 -11.24 -10.64 2.39
C ASP A 396 -11.76 -9.26 1.96
N ALA A 397 -11.36 -8.17 2.64
CA ALA A 397 -11.73 -6.81 2.27
C ALA A 397 -11.20 -6.39 0.89
N PHE A 398 -10.10 -6.96 0.43
CA PHE A 398 -9.53 -6.73 -0.89
C PHE A 398 -9.99 -7.76 -1.94
N ALA A 399 -10.92 -8.66 -1.61
CA ALA A 399 -11.44 -9.61 -2.59
C ALA A 399 -12.06 -8.88 -3.78
N PRO A 400 -11.98 -9.45 -5.00
CA PRO A 400 -12.52 -8.81 -6.21
C PRO A 400 -14.04 -8.61 -6.18
N LEU A 401 -14.74 -9.45 -5.43
CA LEU A 401 -16.16 -9.34 -5.13
C LEU A 401 -16.34 -9.50 -3.62
N HIS A 402 -16.86 -8.47 -2.94
CA HIS A 402 -16.93 -8.44 -1.49
C HIS A 402 -18.20 -7.72 -0.99
N PRO A 403 -19.07 -8.39 -0.20
CA PRO A 403 -20.19 -7.74 0.47
C PRO A 403 -19.70 -7.05 1.75
N THR A 404 -20.15 -5.83 2.01
CA THR A 404 -19.80 -5.06 3.21
C THR A 404 -21.02 -4.42 3.84
N LEU A 405 -20.99 -4.26 5.16
CA LEU A 405 -22.00 -3.57 5.95
C LEU A 405 -21.46 -2.23 6.45
N ASP A 406 -22.28 -1.18 6.35
CA ASP A 406 -21.98 0.10 6.97
C ASP A 406 -22.56 0.15 8.38
N TYR A 407 -21.75 -0.25 9.37
CA TYR A 407 -22.10 -0.18 10.79
C TYR A 407 -21.29 0.93 11.48
N ARG A 408 -21.90 1.51 12.54
CA ARG A 408 -21.31 2.68 13.22
C ARG A 408 -20.85 2.37 14.64
N ARG A 409 -21.05 1.14 15.10
CA ARG A 409 -20.62 0.59 16.39
C ARG A 409 -20.78 -0.93 16.41
N LEU A 410 -20.14 -1.59 17.35
CA LEU A 410 -20.20 -3.06 17.49
C LEU A 410 -21.29 -3.54 18.46
N ASP A 411 -21.80 -2.66 19.32
CA ASP A 411 -22.76 -2.99 20.35
C ASP A 411 -24.01 -2.12 20.24
N TYR A 412 -25.16 -2.71 20.48
CA TYR A 412 -26.46 -2.04 20.46
C TYR A 412 -27.26 -2.46 21.69
N ALA A 413 -28.00 -1.52 22.29
CA ALA A 413 -28.91 -1.85 23.36
C ALA A 413 -30.04 -2.77 22.86
N ALA A 414 -30.49 -3.70 23.70
CA ALA A 414 -31.61 -4.57 23.36
C ALA A 414 -32.86 -3.75 23.01
N GLY A 415 -33.56 -4.14 21.95
CA GLY A 415 -34.73 -3.43 21.43
C GLY A 415 -34.43 -2.21 20.55
N THR A 416 -33.16 -1.88 20.28
CA THR A 416 -32.80 -0.84 19.33
C THR A 416 -33.06 -1.32 17.91
N ALA A 417 -33.77 -0.51 17.10
CA ALA A 417 -33.85 -0.70 15.67
C ALA A 417 -32.49 -0.29 15.04
N VAL A 418 -31.91 -1.15 14.23
CA VAL A 418 -30.61 -0.93 13.58
C VAL A 418 -30.80 -1.01 12.08
N GLU A 419 -30.36 0.02 11.37
CA GLU A 419 -30.18 0.01 9.91
C GLU A 419 -28.73 -0.28 9.59
N LEU A 420 -28.48 -1.30 8.75
CA LEU A 420 -27.16 -1.70 8.29
C LEU A 420 -27.14 -1.74 6.76
N PRO A 421 -26.79 -0.63 6.09
CA PRO A 421 -26.65 -0.62 4.64
C PRO A 421 -25.66 -1.68 4.17
N LEU A 422 -26.09 -2.55 3.25
CA LEU A 422 -25.27 -3.57 2.62
C LEU A 422 -24.85 -3.09 1.24
N THR A 423 -23.56 -3.11 0.98
CA THR A 423 -22.98 -2.76 -0.32
C THR A 423 -22.16 -3.94 -0.85
N VAL A 424 -22.29 -4.23 -2.14
CA VAL A 424 -21.42 -5.19 -2.82
C VAL A 424 -20.35 -4.43 -3.57
N LEU A 425 -19.11 -4.63 -3.17
CA LEU A 425 -17.92 -4.03 -3.77
C LEU A 425 -17.41 -4.94 -4.89
N THR A 426 -17.03 -4.34 -6.03
CA THR A 426 -16.49 -5.07 -7.18
C THR A 426 -15.25 -4.42 -7.72
N ASP A 427 -14.35 -5.21 -8.31
CA ASP A 427 -13.28 -4.69 -9.15
C ASP A 427 -13.77 -4.45 -10.58
N SER A 428 -13.01 -3.69 -11.37
CA SER A 428 -13.29 -3.46 -12.78
C SER A 428 -13.39 -4.79 -13.54
N GLY A 429 -14.28 -4.82 -14.52
CA GLY A 429 -14.52 -6.01 -15.34
C GLY A 429 -15.47 -7.06 -14.71
N ILE A 430 -15.88 -6.92 -13.45
CA ILE A 430 -16.86 -7.79 -12.82
C ILE A 430 -18.26 -7.23 -13.07
N ALA A 431 -19.08 -7.97 -13.83
CA ALA A 431 -20.45 -7.62 -14.16
C ALA A 431 -21.35 -8.86 -14.15
N GLY A 432 -22.65 -8.64 -14.06
CA GLY A 432 -23.66 -9.71 -14.07
C GLY A 432 -24.46 -9.78 -12.78
N ASP A 433 -25.18 -10.88 -12.58
CA ASP A 433 -26.00 -11.06 -11.40
C ASP A 433 -25.22 -11.80 -10.30
N ALA A 434 -25.24 -11.26 -9.09
CA ALA A 434 -24.71 -11.88 -7.89
C ALA A 434 -25.83 -12.19 -6.89
N GLU A 435 -25.79 -13.36 -6.28
CA GLU A 435 -26.65 -13.69 -5.14
C GLU A 435 -26.01 -13.15 -3.85
N VAL A 436 -26.75 -12.35 -3.12
CA VAL A 436 -26.35 -11.77 -1.84
C VAL A 436 -27.25 -12.30 -0.74
N ALA A 437 -26.66 -13.10 0.16
CA ALA A 437 -27.36 -13.66 1.31
C ALA A 437 -26.85 -13.04 2.62
N TRP A 438 -27.77 -12.75 3.54
CA TRP A 438 -27.41 -12.32 4.89
C TRP A 438 -28.23 -13.08 5.94
N SER A 439 -27.68 -13.23 7.12
CA SER A 439 -28.39 -13.84 8.25
C SER A 439 -27.99 -13.18 9.58
N VAL A 440 -28.94 -13.13 10.51
CA VAL A 440 -28.70 -12.76 11.91
C VAL A 440 -28.84 -14.03 12.76
N ARG A 441 -27.76 -14.37 13.45
CA ARG A 441 -27.71 -15.59 14.26
C ARG A 441 -27.33 -15.28 15.71
N GLY A 442 -27.93 -16.01 16.62
CA GLY A 442 -27.54 -15.99 18.04
C GLY A 442 -26.22 -16.76 18.27
N LEU A 443 -25.62 -16.55 19.44
CA LEU A 443 -24.43 -17.30 19.88
C LEU A 443 -24.73 -18.81 20.09
N ASP A 444 -25.99 -19.16 20.27
CA ASP A 444 -26.52 -20.53 20.33
C ASP A 444 -26.69 -21.17 18.92
N GLY A 445 -26.42 -20.41 17.87
CA GLY A 445 -26.59 -20.83 16.48
C GLY A 445 -28.00 -20.67 15.91
N ALA A 446 -28.97 -20.19 16.71
CA ALA A 446 -30.32 -19.92 16.23
C ALA A 446 -30.32 -18.79 15.21
N THR A 447 -31.02 -18.99 14.08
CA THR A 447 -31.21 -17.93 13.06
C THR A 447 -32.44 -17.09 13.43
N TYR A 448 -32.25 -15.79 13.61
CA TYR A 448 -33.32 -14.85 13.91
C TYR A 448 -33.90 -14.20 12.66
N ALA A 449 -33.07 -13.98 11.66
CA ALA A 449 -33.49 -13.45 10.37
C ALA A 449 -32.49 -13.89 9.29
N GLU A 450 -32.99 -14.08 8.08
CA GLU A 450 -32.17 -14.33 6.89
C GLU A 450 -32.91 -13.89 5.63
N GLU A 451 -32.16 -13.47 4.64
CA GLU A 451 -32.70 -13.11 3.34
C GLU A 451 -31.65 -13.34 2.26
N THR A 452 -32.10 -13.66 1.07
CA THR A 452 -31.27 -13.75 -0.13
C THR A 452 -31.88 -12.85 -1.22
N ARG A 453 -31.04 -12.03 -1.86
CA ARG A 453 -31.42 -11.14 -2.97
C ARG A 453 -30.44 -11.27 -4.12
N THR A 454 -30.93 -11.05 -5.33
CA THR A 454 -30.06 -10.87 -6.50
C THR A 454 -29.67 -9.42 -6.63
N ALA A 455 -28.38 -9.13 -6.70
CA ALA A 455 -27.82 -7.83 -7.02
C ALA A 455 -27.31 -7.84 -8.46
N HIS A 456 -27.72 -6.86 -9.26
CA HIS A 456 -27.18 -6.66 -10.61
C HIS A 456 -25.92 -5.80 -10.53
N LEU A 457 -24.78 -6.40 -10.89
CA LEU A 457 -23.47 -5.75 -10.90
C LEU A 457 -23.27 -5.10 -12.27
N ALA A 458 -23.21 -3.77 -12.30
CA ALA A 458 -22.83 -3.06 -13.50
C ALA A 458 -21.31 -3.11 -13.69
N ALA A 459 -20.83 -3.37 -14.91
CA ALA A 459 -19.43 -3.15 -15.22
C ALA A 459 -19.11 -1.67 -14.97
N ALA A 460 -18.05 -1.40 -14.20
CA ALA A 460 -17.57 -0.02 -14.08
C ALA A 460 -17.18 0.46 -15.49
N ALA A 461 -17.79 1.54 -15.94
CA ALA A 461 -17.33 2.20 -17.16
C ALA A 461 -15.90 2.70 -16.94
N GLY A 462 -15.00 2.34 -17.84
CA GLY A 462 -13.60 2.76 -17.83
C GLY A 462 -13.43 4.26 -17.95
#